data_c884bd8158a25559dd04126174436a88
#
_entry.id   c884bd8158a25559dd04126174436a88
#
_cell.length_a   1.000
_cell.length_b   1.000
_cell.length_c   1.000
_cell.angle_alpha   90.00
_cell.angle_beta   90.00
_cell.angle_gamma   90.00
#
_symmetry.space_group_name_H-M   'P 1'
#
loop_
_entity.id
_entity.type
_entity.pdbx_description
1 polymer ?
#
loop_
_entity_poly.entity_id
_entity_poly.type
_entity_poly.pdbx_seq_one_letter_code
_entity_poly.pdbx_strand_id
1 'polypeptide(L)'
;MLTVNALIEWIGNEAQGESVIERILWLDEMSDLTYVIDVNANKLPYAKTISEYKVALDTEEAIMLDKDPFSRVVDEELLSEKAKAIRDRAWEAISSIVILEPEIYYPRERAKHVKTVAQKYGLSEKVIYKYLKRYWIRGKIVNALLPDYDRCGGRGKERNSKGIKRGRPRKHADIVGDGINVDEEIK
;
A
#
# COMPACT_ATOMS: atom_id res chain seq x y z
N MET A 1 -15.14 -6.07 -19.90
CA MET A 1 -16.00 -5.15 -19.13
C MET A 1 -15.22 -4.69 -17.89
N LEU A 2 -15.09 -3.37 -17.66
CA LEU A 2 -14.42 -2.84 -16.46
C LEU A 2 -15.26 -3.10 -15.22
N THR A 3 -14.60 -3.50 -14.13
CA THR A 3 -15.26 -3.75 -12.85
C THR A 3 -14.48 -3.12 -11.71
N VAL A 4 -15.15 -2.87 -10.59
CA VAL A 4 -14.46 -2.43 -9.37
C VAL A 4 -13.44 -3.48 -8.93
N ASN A 5 -12.29 -3.04 -8.49
CA ASN A 5 -11.09 -3.82 -8.17
C ASN A 5 -10.31 -4.40 -9.36
N ALA A 6 -10.75 -4.23 -10.62
CA ALA A 6 -9.92 -4.59 -11.76
C ALA A 6 -8.57 -3.86 -11.70
N LEU A 7 -7.52 -4.56 -12.13
CA LEU A 7 -6.17 -4.02 -12.30
C LEU A 7 -5.90 -3.84 -13.78
N ILE A 8 -5.49 -2.65 -14.15
CA ILE A 8 -5.13 -2.27 -15.52
C ILE A 8 -3.65 -1.92 -15.53
N GLU A 9 -2.87 -2.64 -16.30
CA GLU A 9 -1.47 -2.36 -16.54
C GLU A 9 -1.32 -1.61 -17.86
N TRP A 10 -0.73 -0.44 -17.83
CA TRP A 10 -0.42 0.36 -19.00
C TRP A 10 0.90 -0.10 -19.59
N ILE A 11 0.86 -0.45 -20.86
CA ILE A 11 2.04 -0.88 -21.62
C ILE A 11 2.82 0.40 -21.97
N GLY A 12 3.80 0.74 -21.14
CA GLY A 12 4.68 1.90 -21.38
C GLY A 12 5.66 1.62 -22.51
N ASN A 13 6.04 2.68 -23.24
CA ASN A 13 7.25 2.63 -24.07
C ASN A 13 8.43 2.26 -23.18
N GLU A 14 9.18 1.22 -23.53
CA GLU A 14 10.35 0.69 -22.79
C GLU A 14 11.39 1.76 -22.38
N ALA A 15 11.31 2.96 -22.97
CA ALA A 15 12.16 4.11 -22.65
C ALA A 15 11.88 4.79 -21.29
N GLN A 16 10.77 4.50 -20.60
CA GLN A 16 10.40 5.14 -19.31
C GLN A 16 10.41 4.20 -18.09
N GLY A 17 10.73 2.93 -18.24
CA GLY A 17 11.30 2.06 -17.17
C GLY A 17 10.34 1.47 -16.16
N GLU A 18 9.12 1.92 -15.96
CA GLU A 18 8.16 1.31 -15.01
C GLU A 18 6.76 1.25 -15.60
N SER A 19 6.15 0.08 -15.64
CA SER A 19 4.73 -0.08 -15.99
C SER A 19 3.87 0.53 -14.90
N VAL A 20 2.89 1.36 -15.30
CA VAL A 20 1.89 1.91 -14.37
C VAL A 20 0.77 0.89 -14.24
N ILE A 21 0.48 0.46 -13.01
CA ILE A 21 -0.64 -0.44 -12.71
C ILE A 21 -1.67 0.35 -11.90
N GLU A 22 -2.87 0.46 -12.45
CA GLU A 22 -3.98 1.18 -11.81
C GLU A 22 -5.06 0.20 -11.36
N ARG A 23 -5.55 0.39 -10.13
CA ARG A 23 -6.72 -0.32 -9.62
C ARG A 23 -7.95 0.56 -9.75
N ILE A 24 -9.00 0.02 -10.33
CA ILE A 24 -10.32 0.65 -10.38
C ILE A 24 -10.95 0.59 -8.97
N LEU A 25 -11.26 1.74 -8.39
CA LEU A 25 -11.86 1.83 -7.07
C LEU A 25 -13.37 2.02 -7.12
N TRP A 26 -13.85 2.75 -8.11
CA TRP A 26 -15.27 3.07 -8.28
C TRP A 26 -15.55 3.43 -9.74
N LEU A 27 -16.76 3.16 -10.21
CA LEU A 27 -17.21 3.37 -11.59
C LEU A 27 -18.60 4.00 -11.61
N ASP A 28 -18.79 4.98 -12.49
CA ASP A 28 -20.09 5.49 -12.90
C ASP A 28 -20.16 5.58 -14.43
N GLU A 29 -20.83 4.61 -15.02
CA GLU A 29 -20.95 4.51 -16.48
C GLU A 29 -21.77 5.66 -17.07
N MET A 30 -22.72 6.23 -16.30
CA MET A 30 -23.59 7.30 -16.81
C MET A 30 -22.84 8.62 -16.97
N SER A 31 -21.90 8.91 -16.08
CA SER A 31 -21.07 10.12 -16.14
C SER A 31 -19.70 9.88 -16.76
N ASP A 32 -19.44 8.68 -17.30
CA ASP A 32 -18.14 8.27 -17.85
C ASP A 32 -16.98 8.53 -16.87
N LEU A 33 -17.21 8.29 -15.58
CA LEU A 33 -16.27 8.62 -14.51
C LEU A 33 -15.81 7.38 -13.77
N THR A 34 -14.51 7.29 -13.50
CA THR A 34 -13.93 6.30 -12.60
C THR A 34 -12.92 6.94 -11.64
N TYR A 35 -12.83 6.40 -10.42
CA TYR A 35 -11.75 6.69 -9.50
C TYR A 35 -10.79 5.52 -9.44
N VAL A 36 -9.51 5.83 -9.56
CA VAL A 36 -8.43 4.83 -9.63
C VAL A 36 -7.29 5.18 -8.70
N ILE A 37 -6.46 4.19 -8.40
CA ILE A 37 -5.21 4.38 -7.66
C ILE A 37 -4.08 3.64 -8.38
N ASP A 38 -2.96 4.33 -8.56
CA ASP A 38 -1.71 3.70 -8.99
C ASP A 38 -1.15 2.88 -7.81
N VAL A 39 -1.04 1.56 -8.00
CA VAL A 39 -0.66 0.63 -6.94
C VAL A 39 0.83 0.67 -6.62
N ASN A 40 1.66 1.14 -7.54
CA ASN A 40 3.10 1.27 -7.39
C ASN A 40 3.51 2.65 -6.87
N ALA A 41 2.69 3.68 -7.14
CA ALA A 41 2.98 5.03 -6.70
C ALA A 41 2.41 5.31 -5.28
N ASN A 42 3.12 6.12 -4.52
CA ASN A 42 2.63 6.59 -3.22
C ASN A 42 1.65 7.78 -3.37
N LYS A 43 0.71 7.67 -4.31
CA LYS A 43 -0.29 8.71 -4.61
C LYS A 43 -1.64 8.39 -3.96
N LEU A 44 -2.56 9.34 -3.99
CA LEU A 44 -3.96 9.18 -3.59
C LEU A 44 -4.81 8.89 -4.83
N PRO A 45 -6.04 8.38 -4.66
CA PRO A 45 -6.97 8.17 -5.76
C PRO A 45 -7.22 9.44 -6.57
N TYR A 46 -7.38 9.28 -7.88
CA TYR A 46 -7.67 10.34 -8.83
C TYR A 46 -8.71 9.89 -9.86
N ALA A 47 -9.32 10.84 -10.53
CA ALA A 47 -10.37 10.60 -11.52
C ALA A 47 -9.77 10.37 -12.90
N LYS A 48 -10.38 9.46 -13.66
CA LYS A 48 -10.20 9.21 -15.08
C LYS A 48 -11.54 8.95 -15.76
N THR A 49 -11.58 8.88 -17.07
CA THR A 49 -12.77 8.48 -17.79
C THR A 49 -12.79 6.97 -18.06
N ILE A 50 -13.97 6.37 -18.03
CA ILE A 50 -14.15 4.96 -18.39
C ILE A 50 -13.81 4.74 -19.87
N SER A 51 -14.15 5.73 -20.70
CA SER A 51 -13.85 5.70 -22.14
C SER A 51 -12.35 5.62 -22.43
N GLU A 52 -11.48 6.31 -21.65
CA GLU A 52 -10.03 6.20 -21.76
C GLU A 52 -9.55 4.74 -21.61
N TYR A 53 -10.06 4.04 -20.61
CA TYR A 53 -9.72 2.63 -20.39
C TYR A 53 -10.26 1.72 -21.48
N LYS A 54 -11.48 1.96 -21.99
CA LYS A 54 -12.04 1.16 -23.06
C LYS A 54 -11.18 1.28 -24.31
N VAL A 55 -10.82 2.51 -24.70
CA VAL A 55 -9.95 2.73 -25.87
C VAL A 55 -8.59 2.09 -25.66
N ALA A 56 -7.94 2.29 -24.52
CA ALA A 56 -6.61 1.73 -24.25
C ALA A 56 -6.60 0.21 -24.25
N LEU A 57 -7.68 -0.46 -23.78
CA LEU A 57 -7.82 -1.90 -23.83
C LEU A 57 -8.06 -2.40 -25.25
N ASP A 58 -8.85 -1.68 -26.05
CA ASP A 58 -9.15 -2.03 -27.44
C ASP A 58 -7.94 -1.81 -28.38
N THR A 59 -7.08 -0.84 -28.06
CA THR A 59 -5.84 -0.54 -28.79
C THR A 59 -4.60 -1.28 -28.27
N GLU A 60 -4.76 -2.13 -27.27
CA GLU A 60 -3.67 -2.85 -26.61
C GLU A 60 -2.61 -1.94 -25.97
N GLU A 61 -2.95 -0.67 -25.72
CA GLU A 61 -2.10 0.25 -24.92
C GLU A 61 -2.14 -0.07 -23.43
N ALA A 62 -3.15 -0.81 -22.99
CA ALA A 62 -3.27 -1.32 -21.65
C ALA A 62 -3.81 -2.74 -21.65
N ILE A 63 -3.52 -3.49 -20.60
CA ILE A 63 -4.04 -4.85 -20.40
C ILE A 63 -4.74 -4.98 -19.06
N MET A 64 -5.77 -5.80 -18.99
CA MET A 64 -6.39 -6.16 -17.72
C MET A 64 -5.67 -7.37 -17.14
N LEU A 65 -5.24 -7.26 -15.88
CA LEU A 65 -4.57 -8.35 -15.18
C LEU A 65 -5.59 -9.38 -14.69
N ASP A 66 -5.39 -10.65 -15.02
CA ASP A 66 -6.24 -11.76 -14.57
C ASP A 66 -6.07 -12.07 -13.09
N LYS A 67 -4.89 -11.80 -12.54
CA LYS A 67 -4.54 -12.08 -11.14
C LYS A 67 -4.21 -10.80 -10.42
N ASP A 68 -4.63 -10.72 -9.16
CA ASP A 68 -4.32 -9.60 -8.28
C ASP A 68 -3.14 -9.93 -7.35
N PRO A 69 -1.90 -9.55 -7.69
CA PRO A 69 -0.72 -9.82 -6.86
C PRO A 69 -0.65 -8.93 -5.60
N PHE A 70 -1.50 -7.91 -5.52
CA PHE A 70 -1.55 -6.97 -4.40
C PHE A 70 -2.57 -7.37 -3.34
N SER A 71 -3.55 -8.21 -3.71
CA SER A 71 -4.58 -8.68 -2.77
C SER A 71 -3.98 -9.55 -1.68
N ARG A 72 -4.48 -9.38 -0.46
CA ARG A 72 -4.08 -10.16 0.71
C ARG A 72 -5.15 -11.19 1.08
N VAL A 73 -5.25 -12.23 0.26
CA VAL A 73 -6.05 -13.40 0.61
C VAL A 73 -5.21 -14.27 1.54
N VAL A 74 -5.56 -14.32 2.81
CA VAL A 74 -4.86 -15.08 3.85
C VAL A 74 -5.88 -15.85 4.66
N ASP A 75 -5.55 -17.09 5.00
CA ASP A 75 -6.34 -17.90 5.90
C ASP A 75 -6.31 -17.30 7.31
N GLU A 76 -7.47 -17.06 7.89
CA GLU A 76 -7.63 -16.48 9.24
C GLU A 76 -6.96 -17.36 10.32
N GLU A 77 -6.93 -18.68 10.14
CA GLU A 77 -6.34 -19.62 11.09
C GLU A 77 -4.82 -19.47 11.18
N LEU A 78 -4.17 -19.02 10.08
CA LEU A 78 -2.73 -18.83 10.02
C LEU A 78 -2.27 -17.47 10.57
N LEU A 79 -3.21 -16.58 10.91
CA LEU A 79 -2.89 -15.26 11.41
C LEU A 79 -2.60 -15.27 12.91
N SER A 80 -1.50 -14.65 13.32
CA SER A 80 -1.25 -14.40 14.73
C SER A 80 -2.27 -13.42 15.32
N GLU A 81 -2.66 -13.61 16.59
CA GLU A 81 -3.56 -12.70 17.30
C GLU A 81 -3.10 -11.25 17.28
N LYS A 82 -1.77 -11.04 17.33
CA LYS A 82 -1.19 -9.70 17.21
C LYS A 82 -1.44 -9.07 15.83
N ALA A 83 -1.37 -9.86 14.76
CA ALA A 83 -1.64 -9.37 13.40
C ALA A 83 -3.12 -9.04 13.21
N LYS A 84 -4.01 -9.89 13.73
CA LYS A 84 -5.46 -9.65 13.75
C LYS A 84 -5.79 -8.36 14.50
N ALA A 85 -5.28 -8.19 15.72
CA ALA A 85 -5.54 -6.99 16.52
C ALA A 85 -5.08 -5.69 15.82
N ILE A 86 -3.96 -5.70 15.10
CA ILE A 86 -3.48 -4.54 14.33
C ILE A 86 -4.40 -4.26 13.15
N ARG A 87 -4.82 -5.28 12.41
CA ARG A 87 -5.77 -5.18 11.30
C ARG A 87 -7.10 -4.62 11.78
N ASP A 88 -7.65 -5.18 12.84
CA ASP A 88 -8.98 -4.85 13.35
C ASP A 88 -9.03 -3.42 13.88
N ARG A 89 -7.98 -2.98 14.59
CA ARG A 89 -7.84 -1.57 15.01
C ARG A 89 -7.76 -0.62 13.82
N ALA A 90 -7.04 -0.99 12.75
CA ALA A 90 -6.96 -0.18 11.55
C ALA A 90 -8.30 -0.14 10.81
N TRP A 91 -9.02 -1.27 10.76
CA TRP A 91 -10.35 -1.36 10.17
C TRP A 91 -11.37 -0.54 10.95
N GLU A 92 -11.40 -0.64 12.26
CA GLU A 92 -12.27 0.16 13.12
C GLU A 92 -12.11 1.66 12.84
N ALA A 93 -10.87 2.12 12.65
CA ALA A 93 -10.60 3.52 12.37
C ALA A 93 -11.13 3.98 11.00
N ILE A 94 -11.09 3.15 9.94
CA ILE A 94 -11.46 3.60 8.58
C ILE A 94 -12.80 3.09 8.08
N SER A 95 -13.41 2.09 8.73
CA SER A 95 -14.65 1.45 8.26
C SER A 95 -15.78 2.43 7.99
N SER A 96 -15.93 3.46 8.83
CA SER A 96 -16.99 4.46 8.70
C SER A 96 -16.81 5.42 7.51
N ILE A 97 -15.59 5.55 6.97
CA ILE A 97 -15.31 6.48 5.88
C ILE A 97 -15.09 5.79 4.54
N VAL A 98 -14.71 4.53 4.51
CA VAL A 98 -14.54 3.79 3.24
C VAL A 98 -15.86 3.48 2.55
N ILE A 99 -16.97 3.50 3.26
CA ILE A 99 -18.33 3.30 2.71
C ILE A 99 -18.89 4.56 2.05
N LEU A 100 -18.26 5.72 2.25
CA LEU A 100 -18.70 7.01 1.70
C LEU A 100 -18.22 7.16 0.25
N GLU A 101 -18.51 6.20 -0.60
CA GLU A 101 -18.20 6.23 -2.03
C GLU A 101 -19.34 6.91 -2.81
N PRO A 102 -19.03 7.79 -3.78
CA PRO A 102 -17.69 8.20 -4.27
C PRO A 102 -17.03 9.33 -3.49
N GLU A 103 -17.67 9.90 -2.48
CA GLU A 103 -17.23 11.13 -1.78
C GLU A 103 -15.82 11.00 -1.18
N ILE A 104 -15.46 9.81 -0.67
CA ILE A 104 -14.13 9.57 -0.09
C ILE A 104 -12.98 9.76 -1.11
N TYR A 105 -13.29 9.71 -2.40
CA TYR A 105 -12.32 9.95 -3.46
C TYR A 105 -12.14 11.43 -3.78
N TYR A 106 -13.05 12.32 -3.35
CA TYR A 106 -12.92 13.75 -3.53
C TYR A 106 -11.92 14.34 -2.53
N PRO A 107 -10.88 15.06 -2.96
CA PRO A 107 -9.81 15.50 -2.06
C PRO A 107 -10.29 16.30 -0.85
N ARG A 108 -11.26 17.20 -1.05
CA ARG A 108 -11.80 18.06 0.01
C ARG A 108 -12.63 17.27 1.03
N GLU A 109 -13.52 16.40 0.57
CA GLU A 109 -14.38 15.59 1.44
C GLU A 109 -13.53 14.54 2.17
N ARG A 110 -12.63 13.87 1.47
CA ARG A 110 -11.66 12.96 2.10
C ARG A 110 -10.89 13.62 3.24
N ALA A 111 -10.38 14.84 3.05
CA ALA A 111 -9.64 15.55 4.10
C ALA A 111 -10.51 15.81 5.34
N LYS A 112 -11.77 16.18 5.16
CA LYS A 112 -12.73 16.38 6.28
C LYS A 112 -12.95 15.08 7.04
N HIS A 113 -13.26 13.99 6.34
CA HIS A 113 -13.51 12.69 6.95
C HIS A 113 -12.27 12.15 7.67
N VAL A 114 -11.10 12.24 7.05
CA VAL A 114 -9.83 11.83 7.66
C VAL A 114 -9.55 12.60 8.93
N LYS A 115 -9.74 13.93 8.95
CA LYS A 115 -9.55 14.76 10.13
C LYS A 115 -10.49 14.35 11.27
N THR A 116 -11.78 14.15 10.98
CA THR A 116 -12.79 13.71 11.96
C THR A 116 -12.42 12.38 12.59
N VAL A 117 -12.05 11.40 11.76
CA VAL A 117 -11.67 10.06 12.22
C VAL A 117 -10.36 10.10 13.03
N ALA A 118 -9.37 10.86 12.57
CA ALA A 118 -8.10 11.03 13.27
C ALA A 118 -8.32 11.57 14.71
N GLN A 119 -9.17 12.57 14.85
CA GLN A 119 -9.56 13.12 16.16
C GLN A 119 -10.30 12.09 17.02
N LYS A 120 -11.28 11.38 16.44
CA LYS A 120 -12.09 10.38 17.16
C LYS A 120 -11.24 9.25 17.76
N TYR A 121 -10.25 8.77 17.01
CA TYR A 121 -9.41 7.63 17.43
C TYR A 121 -8.06 8.04 18.03
N GLY A 122 -7.76 9.32 18.18
CA GLY A 122 -6.48 9.82 18.71
C GLY A 122 -5.29 9.42 17.81
N LEU A 123 -5.51 9.34 16.49
CA LEU A 123 -4.50 9.01 15.50
C LEU A 123 -4.10 10.24 14.67
N SER A 124 -2.91 10.23 14.10
CA SER A 124 -2.56 11.28 13.13
C SER A 124 -3.25 11.03 11.78
N GLU A 125 -3.58 12.10 11.06
CA GLU A 125 -4.15 12.02 9.70
C GLU A 125 -3.26 11.18 8.77
N LYS A 126 -1.94 11.26 8.92
CA LYS A 126 -0.97 10.46 8.18
C LYS A 126 -1.19 8.96 8.35
N VAL A 127 -1.56 8.50 9.55
CA VAL A 127 -1.86 7.10 9.83
C VAL A 127 -3.16 6.68 9.14
N ILE A 128 -4.20 7.52 9.19
CA ILE A 128 -5.47 7.24 8.50
C ILE A 128 -5.25 7.16 6.98
N TYR A 129 -4.51 8.10 6.38
CA TYR A 129 -4.15 8.03 4.96
C TYR A 129 -3.34 6.77 4.62
N LYS A 130 -2.45 6.30 5.50
CA LYS A 130 -1.73 5.05 5.31
C LYS A 130 -2.67 3.84 5.28
N TYR A 131 -3.68 3.81 6.17
CA TYR A 131 -4.67 2.74 6.19
C TYR A 131 -5.55 2.77 4.94
N LEU A 132 -6.06 3.93 4.54
CA LEU A 132 -6.85 4.10 3.33
C LEU A 132 -6.09 3.65 2.08
N LYS A 133 -4.85 4.12 1.88
CA LYS A 133 -4.02 3.70 0.74
C LYS A 133 -3.83 2.19 0.70
N ARG A 134 -3.49 1.58 1.85
CA ARG A 134 -3.31 0.14 1.96
C ARG A 134 -4.59 -0.62 1.59
N TYR A 135 -5.74 -0.14 2.08
CA TYR A 135 -7.05 -0.69 1.78
C TYR A 135 -7.36 -0.64 0.29
N TRP A 136 -7.17 0.52 -0.35
CA TRP A 136 -7.43 0.70 -1.78
C TRP A 136 -6.46 -0.09 -2.66
N ILE A 137 -5.17 -0.04 -2.37
CA ILE A 137 -4.14 -0.73 -3.17
C ILE A 137 -4.32 -2.25 -3.12
N ARG A 138 -4.83 -2.80 -2.02
CA ARG A 138 -4.90 -4.26 -1.79
C ARG A 138 -6.31 -4.84 -1.98
N GLY A 139 -7.16 -4.21 -2.76
CA GLY A 139 -8.43 -4.78 -3.21
C GLY A 139 -9.64 -4.52 -2.33
N LYS A 140 -9.62 -3.49 -1.48
CA LYS A 140 -10.77 -3.05 -0.66
C LYS A 140 -11.31 -4.15 0.27
N ILE A 141 -10.44 -4.97 0.83
CA ILE A 141 -10.74 -6.03 1.80
C ILE A 141 -10.13 -5.73 3.17
N VAL A 142 -10.73 -6.27 4.23
CA VAL A 142 -10.24 -6.04 5.61
C VAL A 142 -8.81 -6.52 5.78
N ASN A 143 -8.45 -7.67 5.21
CA ASN A 143 -7.11 -8.24 5.26
C ASN A 143 -6.04 -7.40 4.54
N ALA A 144 -6.45 -6.42 3.72
CA ALA A 144 -5.55 -5.41 3.17
C ALA A 144 -4.76 -4.65 4.25
N LEU A 145 -5.33 -4.53 5.45
CA LEU A 145 -4.76 -3.80 6.59
C LEU A 145 -3.77 -4.62 7.43
N LEU A 146 -3.60 -5.92 7.14
CA LEU A 146 -2.64 -6.78 7.81
C LEU A 146 -1.22 -6.20 7.72
N PRO A 147 -0.43 -6.28 8.80
CA PRO A 147 0.97 -5.87 8.78
C PRO A 147 1.81 -6.78 7.87
N ASP A 148 2.85 -6.21 7.26
CA ASP A 148 3.74 -6.92 6.32
C ASP A 148 4.90 -7.60 7.07
N TYR A 149 4.61 -8.39 8.10
CA TYR A 149 5.65 -9.08 8.89
C TYR A 149 6.43 -10.12 8.08
N ASP A 150 5.81 -10.70 7.07
CA ASP A 150 6.41 -11.62 6.12
C ASP A 150 7.49 -10.96 5.24
N ARG A 151 7.37 -9.64 5.02
CA ARG A 151 8.33 -8.84 4.26
C ARG A 151 9.31 -8.07 5.13
N CYS A 152 9.16 -8.14 6.47
CA CYS A 152 10.02 -7.46 7.42
C CYS A 152 11.15 -8.39 7.86
N GLY A 153 12.40 -7.92 7.76
CA GLY A 153 13.58 -8.62 8.23
C GLY A 153 14.30 -9.43 7.16
N GLY A 154 15.55 -9.72 7.41
CA GLY A 154 16.40 -10.51 6.53
C GLY A 154 16.41 -11.99 6.93
N ARG A 155 15.25 -12.68 7.05
CA ARG A 155 15.23 -14.11 7.33
C ARG A 155 16.06 -14.86 6.29
N GLY A 156 17.11 -15.57 6.75
CA GLY A 156 18.02 -16.35 5.90
C GLY A 156 19.00 -15.51 5.05
N LYS A 157 19.04 -14.18 5.19
CA LYS A 157 20.06 -13.35 4.55
C LYS A 157 21.22 -13.11 5.51
N GLU A 158 22.40 -13.54 5.13
CA GLU A 158 23.62 -13.16 5.82
C GLU A 158 23.74 -11.62 5.88
N ARG A 159 23.97 -11.13 7.08
CA ARG A 159 24.18 -9.70 7.32
C ARG A 159 25.68 -9.42 7.19
N ASN A 160 26.15 -9.31 5.96
CA ASN A 160 27.52 -8.86 5.74
C ASN A 160 27.64 -7.36 6.11
N SER A 161 28.56 -7.03 6.98
CA SER A 161 28.77 -5.67 7.49
C SER A 161 29.41 -4.73 6.47
N LYS A 162 30.02 -5.27 5.41
CA LYS A 162 30.78 -4.49 4.40
C LYS A 162 31.76 -3.47 5.03
N GLY A 163 32.31 -3.80 6.18
CA GLY A 163 33.21 -2.90 6.92
C GLY A 163 32.53 -1.78 7.69
N ILE A 164 31.21 -1.67 7.64
CA ILE A 164 30.48 -0.63 8.38
C ILE A 164 30.07 -1.18 9.74
N LYS A 165 30.52 -0.51 10.80
CA LYS A 165 30.18 -0.86 12.17
C LYS A 165 28.67 -0.71 12.43
N ARG A 166 28.06 -1.72 13.04
CA ARG A 166 26.66 -1.75 13.40
C ARG A 166 26.45 -1.31 14.85
N GLY A 167 25.36 -0.59 15.08
CA GLY A 167 24.93 -0.16 16.40
C GLY A 167 25.17 1.32 16.67
N ARG A 168 24.82 1.73 17.89
CA ARG A 168 25.03 3.13 18.33
C ARG A 168 26.53 3.37 18.53
N PRO A 169 27.11 4.47 18.01
CA PRO A 169 28.48 4.85 18.31
C PRO A 169 28.73 4.92 19.83
N ARG A 170 29.87 4.42 20.28
CA ARG A 170 30.24 4.54 21.69
C ARG A 170 30.54 6.01 22.01
N LYS A 171 30.09 6.47 23.19
CA LYS A 171 30.32 7.86 23.64
C LYS A 171 31.81 8.18 23.88
N HIS A 172 32.64 7.16 24.09
CA HIS A 172 34.06 7.27 24.39
C HIS A 172 34.88 6.29 23.51
N ALA A 173 34.61 6.33 22.18
CA ALA A 173 35.29 5.46 21.21
C ALA A 173 36.77 5.75 21.10
N ASP A 174 37.18 6.97 21.38
CA ASP A 174 38.57 7.47 21.49
C ASP A 174 39.37 6.81 22.62
N ILE A 175 38.73 6.38 23.71
CA ILE A 175 39.36 5.75 24.87
C ILE A 175 39.28 4.20 24.79
N VAL A 176 38.12 3.68 24.39
CA VAL A 176 37.77 2.24 24.44
C VAL A 176 37.92 1.56 23.07
N GLY A 177 38.14 2.34 22.03
CA GLY A 177 38.18 1.89 20.65
C GLY A 177 36.77 1.50 20.10
N ASP A 178 36.73 1.29 18.83
CA ASP A 178 35.53 0.82 18.16
C ASP A 178 35.35 -0.68 18.43
N GLY A 179 34.16 -1.09 18.89
CA GLY A 179 33.86 -2.53 19.06
C GLY A 179 33.92 -3.28 17.73
N ILE A 180 34.04 -4.59 17.79
CA ILE A 180 34.19 -5.47 16.64
C ILE A 180 32.77 -5.92 16.16
N ASN A 181 32.55 -6.01 14.85
CA ASN A 181 31.40 -6.72 14.31
C ASN A 181 31.64 -8.23 14.48
N VAL A 182 30.60 -8.96 14.92
CA VAL A 182 30.68 -10.43 14.96
C VAL A 182 30.41 -10.91 13.54
N ASP A 183 31.47 -11.25 12.84
CA ASP A 183 31.46 -11.87 11.52
C ASP A 183 31.72 -13.37 11.65
N GLU A 184 31.65 -14.15 10.56
CA GLU A 184 31.81 -15.60 10.59
C GLU A 184 33.20 -16.07 11.14
N GLU A 185 34.20 -15.22 11.00
CA GLU A 185 35.56 -15.50 11.52
C GLU A 185 35.64 -15.46 13.06
N ILE A 186 34.59 -14.98 13.75
CA ILE A 186 34.54 -14.85 15.21
C ILE A 186 33.55 -15.85 15.83
N LYS A 187 32.88 -16.66 15.01
CA LYS A 187 32.05 -17.76 15.44
C LYS A 187 32.91 -19.03 15.55
#